data_37034d55e010848ed5473df55690fdda
#
_entry.id   37034d55e010848ed5473df55690fdda
#
_cell.length_a   1.000
_cell.length_b   1.000
_cell.length_c   1.000
_cell.angle_alpha   90.00
_cell.angle_beta   90.00
_cell.angle_gamma   90.00
#
_symmetry.space_group_name_H-M   'P 1'
#
loop_
_entity.id
_entity.type
_entity.pdbx_description
1 polymer ?
#
loop_
_entity_poly.entity_id
_entity_poly.type
_entity_poly.pdbx_seq_one_letter_code
_entity_poly.pdbx_strand_id
1 'polypeptide(L)'
;MHSLWCASSHKTYKRINMTLIDTITNWYAANMNHASITALMTIESSFIRFPSEVVIPPAVYVAATPTSPLCVTGNYIVDVALIVLFGTIGAMLGAVINYLLSLWLGRIVIYKFADSKLGHLCMLNSEKVKKAEDYFNEHGKVSTFVGRLIPGIRQLISIPAGLAKMHFGQFMLYTFLGASIWNIVLAVLGYVAHGQADLINKYSHELSVAILVLLAIVIGYFVVRKLIALSKR
;
A
#
# COMPACT_ATOMS: atom_id res chain seq x y z
N MET A 1 16.46 -36.11 -0.63
CA MET A 1 15.21 -35.96 0.15
C MET A 1 14.91 -34.53 0.63
N HIS A 2 15.91 -33.63 0.79
CA HIS A 2 15.70 -32.24 1.24
C HIS A 2 15.02 -31.30 0.22
N SER A 3 15.15 -31.55 -1.07
CA SER A 3 14.59 -30.69 -2.12
C SER A 3 13.06 -30.81 -2.31
N LEU A 4 12.50 -31.98 -2.02
CA LEU A 4 11.06 -32.24 -2.15
C LEU A 4 10.26 -31.61 -1.00
N TRP A 5 10.85 -31.46 0.18
CA TRP A 5 10.20 -30.85 1.35
C TRP A 5 10.06 -29.33 1.21
N CYS A 6 11.07 -28.67 0.62
CA CYS A 6 11.06 -27.24 0.36
C CYS A 6 10.02 -26.85 -0.70
N ALA A 7 9.88 -27.66 -1.76
CA ALA A 7 8.90 -27.41 -2.83
C ALA A 7 7.45 -27.64 -2.38
N SER A 8 7.21 -28.60 -1.49
CA SER A 8 5.89 -28.86 -0.90
C SER A 8 5.45 -27.73 0.02
N SER A 9 6.34 -27.24 0.87
CA SER A 9 6.08 -26.12 1.79
C SER A 9 5.74 -24.83 1.02
N HIS A 10 6.45 -24.55 -0.07
CA HIS A 10 6.20 -23.36 -0.89
C HIS A 10 4.86 -23.43 -1.66
N LYS A 11 4.46 -24.62 -2.13
CA LYS A 11 3.16 -24.84 -2.77
C LYS A 11 2.00 -24.72 -1.79
N THR A 12 2.14 -25.27 -0.59
CA THR A 12 1.12 -25.22 0.46
C THR A 12 0.91 -23.78 0.95
N TYR A 13 1.99 -23.04 1.15
CA TYR A 13 1.95 -21.63 1.55
C TYR A 13 1.29 -20.73 0.48
N LYS A 14 1.61 -20.95 -0.80
CA LYS A 14 0.98 -20.21 -1.92
C LYS A 14 -0.51 -20.52 -2.02
N ARG A 15 -0.92 -21.76 -1.75
CA ARG A 15 -2.33 -22.18 -1.76
C ARG A 15 -3.11 -21.59 -0.58
N ILE A 16 -2.52 -21.53 0.62
CA ILE A 16 -3.14 -20.93 1.80
C ILE A 16 -3.35 -19.42 1.60
N ASN A 17 -2.37 -18.71 1.06
CA ASN A 17 -2.50 -17.28 0.78
C ASN A 17 -3.56 -16.97 -0.30
N MET A 18 -3.65 -17.79 -1.36
CA MET A 18 -4.72 -17.61 -2.36
C MET A 18 -6.10 -17.81 -1.73
N THR A 19 -6.31 -18.83 -0.92
CA THR A 19 -7.60 -19.06 -0.25
C THR A 19 -7.96 -17.97 0.76
N LEU A 20 -7.00 -17.40 1.49
CA LEU A 20 -7.25 -16.28 2.40
C LEU A 20 -7.63 -15.01 1.66
N ILE A 21 -6.92 -14.67 0.58
CA ILE A 21 -7.24 -13.51 -0.26
C ILE A 21 -8.63 -13.68 -0.88
N ASP A 22 -8.95 -14.85 -1.42
CA ASP A 22 -10.25 -15.15 -2.00
C ASP A 22 -11.37 -15.04 -0.96
N THR A 23 -11.14 -15.54 0.26
CA THR A 23 -12.11 -15.45 1.35
C THR A 23 -12.37 -14.00 1.76
N ILE A 24 -11.31 -13.19 1.91
CA ILE A 24 -11.41 -11.77 2.26
C ILE A 24 -12.10 -10.99 1.14
N THR A 25 -11.77 -11.28 -0.12
CA THR A 25 -12.37 -10.63 -1.29
C THR A 25 -13.86 -10.92 -1.38
N ASN A 26 -14.26 -12.18 -1.19
CA ASN A 26 -15.68 -12.57 -1.19
C ASN A 26 -16.45 -11.96 -0.01
N TRP A 27 -15.84 -11.95 1.18
CA TRP A 27 -16.42 -11.27 2.34
C TRP A 27 -16.58 -9.77 2.09
N TYR A 28 -15.56 -9.12 1.52
CA TYR A 28 -15.60 -7.71 1.20
C TYR A 28 -16.69 -7.39 0.17
N ALA A 29 -16.81 -8.19 -0.90
CA ALA A 29 -17.84 -8.01 -1.90
C ALA A 29 -19.27 -8.10 -1.31
N ALA A 30 -19.46 -8.95 -0.29
CA ALA A 30 -20.73 -9.09 0.40
C ALA A 30 -21.01 -7.99 1.45
N ASN A 31 -19.95 -7.34 1.99
CA ASN A 31 -20.02 -6.37 3.10
C ASN A 31 -19.39 -5.03 2.75
N MET A 32 -19.51 -4.58 1.50
CA MET A 32 -18.85 -3.38 1.01
C MET A 32 -19.50 -2.12 1.59
N ASN A 33 -18.79 -1.43 2.47
CA ASN A 33 -19.17 -0.17 3.09
C ASN A 33 -17.93 0.63 3.54
N HIS A 34 -18.10 1.87 3.98
CA HIS A 34 -16.99 2.74 4.40
C HIS A 34 -16.15 2.15 5.56
N ALA A 35 -16.79 1.42 6.48
CA ALA A 35 -16.09 0.79 7.60
C ALA A 35 -15.22 -0.38 7.12
N SER A 36 -15.73 -1.22 6.21
CA SER A 36 -14.95 -2.32 5.63
C SER A 36 -13.79 -1.83 4.78
N ILE A 37 -13.97 -0.73 4.03
CA ILE A 37 -12.89 -0.05 3.31
C ILE A 37 -11.80 0.39 4.29
N THR A 38 -12.18 1.11 5.35
CA THR A 38 -11.22 1.60 6.36
C THR A 38 -10.49 0.43 7.03
N ALA A 39 -11.21 -0.62 7.43
CA ALA A 39 -10.62 -1.80 8.07
C ALA A 39 -9.61 -2.51 7.15
N LEU A 40 -9.98 -2.79 5.89
CA LEU A 40 -9.11 -3.45 4.94
C LEU A 40 -7.88 -2.61 4.58
N MET A 41 -8.05 -1.28 4.41
CA MET A 41 -6.93 -0.37 4.16
C MET A 41 -6.01 -0.23 5.36
N THR A 42 -6.54 -0.38 6.60
CA THR A 42 -5.73 -0.45 7.82
C THR A 42 -4.88 -1.72 7.85
N ILE A 43 -5.49 -2.86 7.55
CA ILE A 43 -4.80 -4.15 7.45
C ILE A 43 -3.74 -4.11 6.35
N GLU A 44 -4.09 -3.59 5.17
CA GLU A 44 -3.19 -3.43 4.03
C GLU A 44 -1.96 -2.59 4.38
N SER A 45 -2.16 -1.46 5.04
CA SER A 45 -1.07 -0.55 5.42
C SER A 45 -0.29 -1.00 6.65
N SER A 46 -0.71 -2.09 7.32
CA SER A 46 0.04 -2.72 8.41
C SER A 46 1.00 -3.79 7.87
N PHE A 47 1.23 -4.88 8.63
CA PHE A 47 2.18 -5.94 8.24
C PHE A 47 1.64 -6.94 7.21
N ILE A 48 0.33 -6.94 6.96
CA ILE A 48 -0.31 -7.92 6.08
C ILE A 48 -0.30 -7.39 4.66
N ARG A 49 0.33 -8.13 3.76
CA ARG A 49 0.38 -7.82 2.33
C ARG A 49 -0.97 -8.08 1.68
N PHE A 50 -1.87 -7.11 1.74
CA PHE A 50 -3.15 -7.14 1.03
C PHE A 50 -3.15 -6.06 -0.06
N PRO A 51 -3.52 -6.38 -1.32
CA PRO A 51 -3.48 -5.39 -2.39
C PRO A 51 -4.65 -4.42 -2.28
N SER A 52 -4.38 -3.11 -2.18
CA SER A 52 -5.39 -2.05 -2.16
C SER A 52 -6.17 -1.95 -3.47
N GLU A 53 -5.61 -2.52 -4.53
CA GLU A 53 -6.22 -2.64 -5.86
C GLU A 53 -7.50 -3.49 -5.83
N VAL A 54 -7.64 -4.35 -4.83
CA VAL A 54 -8.85 -5.17 -4.59
C VAL A 54 -9.87 -4.43 -3.72
N VAL A 55 -9.50 -3.32 -3.09
CA VAL A 55 -10.37 -2.58 -2.16
C VAL A 55 -10.99 -1.35 -2.82
N ILE A 56 -10.17 -0.40 -3.28
CA ILE A 56 -10.64 0.91 -3.74
C ILE A 56 -11.35 0.85 -5.11
N PRO A 57 -10.80 0.23 -6.17
CA PRO A 57 -11.46 0.23 -7.47
C PRO A 57 -12.84 -0.46 -7.47
N PRO A 58 -13.03 -1.64 -6.84
CA PRO A 58 -14.37 -2.24 -6.74
C PRO A 58 -15.36 -1.39 -5.94
N ALA A 59 -14.90 -0.71 -4.87
CA ALA A 59 -15.77 0.17 -4.09
C ALA A 59 -16.27 1.34 -4.93
N VAL A 60 -15.38 1.97 -5.71
CA VAL A 60 -15.73 3.07 -6.63
C VAL A 60 -16.68 2.58 -7.72
N TYR A 61 -16.45 1.39 -8.27
CA TYR A 61 -17.35 0.79 -9.26
C TYR A 61 -18.76 0.58 -8.71
N VAL A 62 -18.88 -0.01 -7.51
CA VAL A 62 -20.16 -0.32 -6.86
C VAL A 62 -20.88 0.97 -6.38
N ALA A 63 -20.16 2.03 -6.00
CA ALA A 63 -20.74 3.31 -5.59
C ALA A 63 -21.59 3.98 -6.69
N ALA A 64 -21.38 3.64 -7.96
CA ALA A 64 -22.21 4.11 -9.07
C ALA A 64 -23.62 3.48 -9.09
N THR A 65 -23.85 2.41 -8.32
CA THR A 65 -25.16 1.76 -8.22
C THR A 65 -26.00 2.43 -7.13
N PRO A 66 -27.20 2.97 -7.44
CA PRO A 66 -28.02 3.71 -6.47
C PRO A 66 -28.43 2.92 -5.23
N THR A 67 -28.46 1.59 -5.32
CA THR A 67 -28.81 0.69 -4.19
C THR A 67 -27.60 0.32 -3.32
N SER A 68 -26.42 0.82 -3.66
CA SER A 68 -25.18 0.50 -2.94
C SER A 68 -25.12 1.22 -1.58
N PRO A 69 -24.63 0.55 -0.51
CA PRO A 69 -24.32 1.20 0.76
C PRO A 69 -23.25 2.31 0.68
N LEU A 70 -22.54 2.41 -0.45
CA LEU A 70 -21.52 3.42 -0.73
C LEU A 70 -22.12 4.65 -1.44
N CYS A 71 -23.34 4.56 -1.98
CA CYS A 71 -24.08 5.68 -2.54
C CYS A 71 -24.82 6.41 -1.41
N VAL A 72 -24.12 7.28 -0.66
CA VAL A 72 -24.66 7.96 0.53
C VAL A 72 -25.28 9.31 0.17
N THR A 73 -24.65 10.04 -0.74
CA THR A 73 -25.05 11.43 -1.08
C THR A 73 -25.91 11.53 -2.32
N GLY A 74 -25.99 10.47 -3.11
CA GLY A 74 -26.61 10.49 -4.44
C GLY A 74 -25.80 11.23 -5.50
N ASN A 75 -24.63 11.79 -5.13
CA ASN A 75 -23.68 12.38 -6.04
C ASN A 75 -22.45 11.49 -6.14
N TYR A 76 -22.28 10.85 -7.28
CA TYR A 76 -21.20 9.88 -7.50
C TYR A 76 -19.80 10.43 -7.20
N ILE A 77 -19.50 11.68 -7.56
CA ILE A 77 -18.19 12.29 -7.32
C ILE A 77 -17.93 12.46 -5.81
N VAL A 78 -18.96 12.86 -5.06
CA VAL A 78 -18.86 13.01 -3.60
C VAL A 78 -18.71 11.64 -2.93
N ASP A 79 -19.44 10.63 -3.38
CA ASP A 79 -19.35 9.26 -2.85
C ASP A 79 -17.96 8.65 -3.12
N VAL A 80 -17.38 8.89 -4.30
CA VAL A 80 -15.99 8.52 -4.61
C VAL A 80 -14.99 9.26 -3.72
N ALA A 81 -15.21 10.55 -3.47
CA ALA A 81 -14.35 11.31 -2.56
C ALA A 81 -14.41 10.77 -1.12
N LEU A 82 -15.58 10.33 -0.66
CA LEU A 82 -15.73 9.65 0.63
C LEU A 82 -14.97 8.33 0.67
N ILE A 83 -15.03 7.52 -0.39
CA ILE A 83 -14.27 6.26 -0.49
C ILE A 83 -12.77 6.53 -0.38
N VAL A 84 -12.25 7.53 -1.10
CA VAL A 84 -10.84 7.94 -1.03
C VAL A 84 -10.49 8.41 0.38
N LEU A 85 -11.35 9.19 1.01
CA LEU A 85 -11.14 9.71 2.37
C LEU A 85 -11.06 8.56 3.40
N PHE A 86 -12.05 7.67 3.41
CA PHE A 86 -12.08 6.52 4.33
C PHE A 86 -10.94 5.54 4.05
N GLY A 87 -10.59 5.31 2.79
CA GLY A 87 -9.41 4.54 2.40
C GLY A 87 -8.11 5.17 2.91
N THR A 88 -7.98 6.49 2.83
CA THR A 88 -6.81 7.23 3.33
C THR A 88 -6.73 7.18 4.85
N ILE A 89 -7.86 7.33 5.56
CA ILE A 89 -7.92 7.18 7.03
C ILE A 89 -7.46 5.78 7.42
N GLY A 90 -7.94 4.74 6.74
CA GLY A 90 -7.49 3.36 6.98
C GLY A 90 -5.98 3.19 6.77
N ALA A 91 -5.46 3.70 5.66
CA ALA A 91 -4.03 3.65 5.38
C ALA A 91 -3.19 4.40 6.44
N MET A 92 -3.69 5.52 6.95
CA MET A 92 -3.06 6.26 8.05
C MET A 92 -3.04 5.46 9.35
N LEU A 93 -4.16 4.82 9.71
CA LEU A 93 -4.24 3.98 10.92
C LEU A 93 -3.24 2.83 10.86
N GLY A 94 -3.16 2.11 9.74
CA GLY A 94 -2.16 1.06 9.54
C GLY A 94 -0.72 1.57 9.62
N ALA A 95 -0.46 2.75 9.06
CA ALA A 95 0.84 3.39 9.14
C ALA A 95 1.24 3.77 10.57
N VAL A 96 0.28 4.31 11.34
CA VAL A 96 0.50 4.66 12.76
C VAL A 96 0.82 3.43 13.58
N ILE A 97 0.11 2.33 13.36
CA ILE A 97 0.40 1.04 14.02
C ILE A 97 1.86 0.65 13.78
N ASN A 98 2.33 0.63 12.53
CA ASN A 98 3.71 0.27 12.18
C ASN A 98 4.74 1.26 12.76
N TYR A 99 4.43 2.55 12.73
CA TYR A 99 5.29 3.59 13.29
C TYR A 99 5.45 3.43 14.81
N LEU A 100 4.35 3.26 15.55
CA LEU A 100 4.35 3.09 17.01
C LEU A 100 5.02 1.78 17.42
N LEU A 101 4.75 0.69 16.69
CA LEU A 101 5.43 -0.59 16.92
C LEU A 101 6.94 -0.45 16.74
N SER A 102 7.38 0.27 15.72
CA SER A 102 8.81 0.50 15.46
C SER A 102 9.47 1.34 16.54
N LEU A 103 8.77 2.36 17.06
CA LEU A 103 9.22 3.13 18.22
C LEU A 103 9.35 2.29 19.48
N TRP A 104 8.35 1.43 19.74
CA TRP A 104 8.25 0.64 20.98
C TRP A 104 9.19 -0.58 20.98
N LEU A 105 9.21 -1.34 19.87
CA LEU A 105 10.05 -2.51 19.72
C LEU A 105 11.55 -2.18 19.64
N GLY A 106 11.89 -0.99 19.15
CA GLY A 106 13.27 -0.55 19.00
C GLY A 106 14.07 -1.30 17.94
N ARG A 107 15.29 -0.82 17.70
CA ARG A 107 16.19 -1.36 16.66
C ARG A 107 16.46 -2.85 16.82
N ILE A 108 16.76 -3.30 18.04
CA ILE A 108 17.20 -4.69 18.30
C ILE A 108 16.16 -5.72 17.85
N VAL A 109 14.88 -5.47 18.16
CA VAL A 109 13.79 -6.39 17.81
C VAL A 109 13.51 -6.36 16.31
N ILE A 110 13.51 -5.17 15.69
CA ILE A 110 13.26 -5.01 14.26
C ILE A 110 14.36 -5.67 13.43
N TYR A 111 15.62 -5.51 13.82
CA TYR A 111 16.73 -6.17 13.13
C TYR A 111 16.68 -7.69 13.29
N LYS A 112 16.40 -8.20 14.49
CA LYS A 112 16.19 -9.64 14.72
C LYS A 112 14.99 -10.19 13.93
N PHE A 113 13.92 -9.41 13.83
CA PHE A 113 12.77 -9.78 13.02
C PHE A 113 13.11 -9.80 11.51
N ALA A 114 13.84 -8.79 11.03
CA ALA A 114 14.26 -8.71 9.63
C ALA A 114 15.10 -9.93 9.21
N ASP A 115 15.95 -10.43 10.09
CA ASP A 115 16.80 -11.61 9.84
C ASP A 115 16.08 -12.95 10.16
N SER A 116 14.85 -12.90 10.65
CA SER A 116 14.05 -14.10 10.89
C SER A 116 13.46 -14.68 9.59
N LYS A 117 12.99 -15.94 9.63
CA LYS A 117 12.29 -16.57 8.50
C LYS A 117 11.06 -15.78 8.05
N LEU A 118 10.35 -15.14 8.98
CA LEU A 118 9.20 -14.26 8.70
C LEU A 118 9.64 -12.95 8.05
N GLY A 119 10.75 -12.36 8.49
CA GLY A 119 11.33 -11.16 7.89
C GLY A 119 11.76 -11.39 6.44
N HIS A 120 12.45 -12.51 6.17
CA HIS A 120 12.80 -12.89 4.80
C HIS A 120 11.59 -13.14 3.91
N LEU A 121 10.50 -13.66 4.47
CA LEU A 121 9.22 -13.82 3.77
C LEU A 121 8.62 -12.46 3.36
N CYS A 122 8.80 -11.45 4.20
CA CYS A 122 8.43 -10.05 3.93
C CYS A 122 9.47 -9.30 3.06
N MET A 123 10.47 -10.01 2.50
CA MET A 123 11.59 -9.45 1.74
C MET A 123 12.46 -8.46 2.55
N LEU A 124 12.38 -8.53 3.89
CA LEU A 124 13.22 -7.76 4.81
C LEU A 124 14.50 -8.53 5.12
N ASN A 125 15.58 -7.80 5.31
CA ASN A 125 16.80 -8.26 5.97
C ASN A 125 17.44 -7.07 6.67
N SER A 126 18.36 -7.31 7.62
CA SER A 126 19.03 -6.27 8.40
C SER A 126 19.71 -5.23 7.54
N GLU A 127 20.32 -5.63 6.41
CA GLU A 127 21.01 -4.71 5.50
C GLU A 127 20.02 -3.72 4.83
N LYS A 128 18.86 -4.21 4.38
CA LYS A 128 17.81 -3.36 3.79
C LYS A 128 17.21 -2.41 4.80
N VAL A 129 16.98 -2.88 6.02
CA VAL A 129 16.46 -2.04 7.13
C VAL A 129 17.47 -0.94 7.43
N LYS A 130 18.77 -1.25 7.52
CA LYS A 130 19.81 -0.27 7.77
C LYS A 130 19.91 0.77 6.64
N LYS A 131 19.94 0.33 5.37
CA LYS A 131 19.95 1.25 4.23
C LYS A 131 18.74 2.18 4.22
N ALA A 132 17.57 1.64 4.55
CA ALA A 132 16.34 2.43 4.65
C ALA A 132 16.41 3.44 5.80
N GLU A 133 16.97 3.05 6.95
CA GLU A 133 17.15 3.92 8.11
C GLU A 133 18.15 5.04 7.82
N ASP A 134 19.30 4.71 7.23
CA ASP A 134 20.34 5.70 6.85
C ASP A 134 19.78 6.71 5.84
N TYR A 135 19.10 6.23 4.80
CA TYR A 135 18.44 7.10 3.82
C TYR A 135 17.34 7.95 4.46
N PHE A 136 16.62 7.39 5.43
CA PHE A 136 15.56 8.08 6.13
C PHE A 136 16.08 9.19 7.06
N ASN A 137 17.23 8.99 7.71
CA ASN A 137 17.88 10.00 8.54
C ASN A 137 18.28 11.24 7.73
N GLU A 138 18.66 11.06 6.46
CA GLU A 138 19.03 12.16 5.57
C GLU A 138 17.82 12.84 4.91
N HIS A 139 16.79 12.06 4.52
CA HIS A 139 15.72 12.51 3.64
C HIS A 139 14.32 12.22 4.16
N GLY A 140 14.10 12.02 5.45
CA GLY A 140 12.90 11.46 6.07
C GLY A 140 11.56 11.95 5.53
N LYS A 141 11.39 13.27 5.30
CA LYS A 141 10.15 13.86 4.76
C LYS A 141 9.86 13.36 3.34
N VAL A 142 10.86 13.47 2.47
CA VAL A 142 10.74 13.05 1.06
C VAL A 142 10.62 11.54 0.97
N SER A 143 11.37 10.81 1.82
CA SER A 143 11.32 9.34 1.86
C SER A 143 9.94 8.82 2.25
N THR A 144 9.29 9.44 3.24
CA THR A 144 7.93 9.06 3.64
C THR A 144 6.95 9.28 2.49
N PHE A 145 6.99 10.45 1.86
CA PHE A 145 6.09 10.77 0.75
C PHE A 145 6.30 9.86 -0.46
N VAL A 146 7.55 9.80 -0.97
CA VAL A 146 7.88 9.01 -2.16
C VAL A 146 7.71 7.51 -1.91
N GLY A 147 8.12 7.04 -0.73
CA GLY A 147 7.96 5.63 -0.35
C GLY A 147 6.49 5.18 -0.32
N ARG A 148 5.56 6.10 -0.02
CA ARG A 148 4.11 5.83 -0.07
C ARG A 148 3.56 5.66 -1.48
N LEU A 149 4.22 6.24 -2.49
CA LEU A 149 3.82 6.12 -3.89
C LEU A 149 4.38 4.86 -4.57
N ILE A 150 5.32 4.16 -3.92
CA ILE A 150 5.94 2.96 -4.49
C ILE A 150 5.24 1.71 -3.93
N PRO A 151 4.58 0.90 -4.79
CA PRO A 151 3.98 -0.36 -4.38
C PRO A 151 4.98 -1.28 -3.69
N GLY A 152 4.59 -1.90 -2.57
CA GLY A 152 5.46 -2.78 -1.77
C GLY A 152 6.37 -2.05 -0.77
N ILE A 153 6.80 -0.82 -1.03
CA ILE A 153 7.56 -0.01 -0.07
C ILE A 153 6.62 0.77 0.84
N ARG A 154 5.48 1.21 0.34
CA ARG A 154 4.52 2.05 1.05
C ARG A 154 4.07 1.50 2.42
N GLN A 155 3.99 0.18 2.56
CA GLN A 155 3.64 -0.49 3.82
C GLN A 155 4.79 -0.45 4.82
N LEU A 156 6.02 -0.57 4.32
CA LEU A 156 7.23 -0.73 5.12
C LEU A 156 7.87 0.60 5.52
N ILE A 157 7.56 1.70 4.81
CA ILE A 157 8.20 3.01 5.04
C ILE A 157 7.95 3.57 6.44
N SER A 158 6.88 3.14 7.11
CA SER A 158 6.56 3.52 8.48
C SER A 158 7.55 2.96 9.51
N ILE A 159 8.22 1.83 9.20
CA ILE A 159 9.21 1.19 10.07
C ILE A 159 10.46 2.06 10.21
N PRO A 160 11.18 2.43 9.13
CA PRO A 160 12.34 3.32 9.27
C PRO A 160 11.95 4.71 9.80
N ALA A 161 10.73 5.20 9.53
CA ALA A 161 10.23 6.45 10.11
C ALA A 161 10.18 6.38 11.66
N GLY A 162 9.66 5.27 12.20
CA GLY A 162 9.63 5.02 13.64
C GLY A 162 11.01 4.84 14.23
N LEU A 163 11.90 4.05 13.58
CA LEU A 163 13.28 3.83 14.02
C LEU A 163 14.11 5.12 14.08
N ALA A 164 13.96 5.97 13.07
CA ALA A 164 14.59 7.29 12.99
C ALA A 164 13.95 8.34 13.92
N LYS A 165 12.89 7.97 14.68
CA LYS A 165 12.12 8.85 15.55
C LYS A 165 11.66 10.13 14.84
N MET A 166 11.23 10.02 13.58
CA MET A 166 10.70 11.14 12.82
C MET A 166 9.57 11.83 13.58
N HIS A 167 9.50 13.15 13.55
CA HIS A 167 8.43 13.89 14.20
C HIS A 167 7.06 13.43 13.72
N PHE A 168 6.19 13.00 14.65
CA PHE A 168 4.91 12.34 14.35
C PHE A 168 4.00 13.16 13.41
N GLY A 169 3.89 14.47 13.63
CA GLY A 169 3.08 15.35 12.78
C GLY A 169 3.58 15.41 11.34
N GLN A 170 4.89 15.42 11.12
CA GLN A 170 5.47 15.37 9.78
C GLN A 170 5.23 14.00 9.13
N PHE A 171 5.41 12.91 9.88
CA PHE A 171 5.09 11.56 9.42
C PHE A 171 3.63 11.46 8.97
N MET A 172 2.68 11.94 9.78
CA MET A 172 1.25 11.94 9.46
C MET A 172 0.94 12.74 8.20
N LEU A 173 1.48 13.95 8.07
CA LEU A 173 1.25 14.82 6.91
C LEU A 173 1.73 14.16 5.60
N TYR A 174 2.97 13.68 5.56
CA TYR A 174 3.52 13.06 4.34
C TYR A 174 2.89 11.70 4.05
N THR A 175 2.47 10.96 5.07
CA THR A 175 1.67 9.74 4.93
C THR A 175 0.30 10.04 4.32
N PHE A 176 -0.40 11.06 4.84
CA PHE A 176 -1.70 11.50 4.32
C PHE A 176 -1.60 11.88 2.85
N LEU A 177 -0.64 12.74 2.48
CA LEU A 177 -0.46 13.18 1.11
C LEU A 177 -0.15 12.00 0.17
N GLY A 178 0.79 11.13 0.55
CA GLY A 178 1.15 9.98 -0.29
C GLY A 178 0.02 8.96 -0.43
N ALA A 179 -0.68 8.63 0.66
CA ALA A 179 -1.81 7.71 0.64
C ALA A 179 -3.01 8.28 -0.14
N SER A 180 -3.30 9.58 0.01
CA SER A 180 -4.38 10.23 -0.74
C SER A 180 -4.13 10.19 -2.25
N ILE A 181 -2.92 10.53 -2.70
CA ILE A 181 -2.57 10.47 -4.13
C ILE A 181 -2.72 9.04 -4.67
N TRP A 182 -2.22 8.03 -3.92
CA TRP A 182 -2.36 6.64 -4.35
C TRP A 182 -3.83 6.20 -4.43
N ASN A 183 -4.63 6.52 -3.41
CA ASN A 183 -6.05 6.18 -3.39
C ASN A 183 -6.84 6.92 -4.49
N ILE A 184 -6.47 8.17 -4.84
CA ILE A 184 -7.05 8.89 -5.98
C ILE A 184 -6.72 8.16 -7.28
N VAL A 185 -5.47 7.71 -7.48
CA VAL A 185 -5.09 6.91 -8.66
C VAL A 185 -5.95 5.65 -8.76
N LEU A 186 -6.12 4.92 -7.66
CA LEU A 186 -6.97 3.73 -7.63
C LEU A 186 -8.45 4.06 -7.86
N ALA A 187 -8.93 5.18 -7.34
CA ALA A 187 -10.30 5.63 -7.56
C ALA A 187 -10.56 6.00 -9.04
N VAL A 188 -9.60 6.67 -9.68
CA VAL A 188 -9.67 6.94 -11.13
C VAL A 188 -9.71 5.64 -11.93
N LEU A 189 -8.92 4.63 -11.54
CA LEU A 189 -8.99 3.31 -12.14
C LEU A 189 -10.38 2.69 -12.00
N GLY A 190 -10.96 2.72 -10.80
CA GLY A 190 -12.32 2.24 -10.57
C GLY A 190 -13.38 3.00 -11.36
N TYR A 191 -13.20 4.34 -11.52
CA TYR A 191 -14.09 5.20 -12.31
C TYR A 191 -14.05 4.84 -13.79
N VAL A 192 -12.85 4.73 -14.36
CA VAL A 192 -12.69 4.33 -15.78
C VAL A 192 -13.24 2.92 -16.00
N ALA A 193 -13.07 2.07 -15.02
CA ALA A 193 -13.60 0.73 -14.96
C ALA A 193 -15.12 0.68 -15.07
N HIS A 194 -15.84 1.58 -14.44
CA HIS A 194 -17.30 1.61 -14.47
C HIS A 194 -17.86 1.77 -15.88
N GLY A 195 -17.16 2.51 -16.76
CA GLY A 195 -17.59 2.71 -18.15
C GLY A 195 -17.33 1.52 -19.08
N GLN A 196 -16.53 0.54 -18.68
CA GLN A 196 -16.03 -0.51 -19.59
C GLN A 196 -15.77 -1.84 -18.85
N ALA A 197 -16.79 -2.38 -18.18
CA ALA A 197 -16.68 -3.61 -17.37
C ALA A 197 -16.07 -4.80 -18.12
N ASP A 198 -16.34 -4.94 -19.43
CA ASP A 198 -15.81 -6.00 -20.28
C ASP A 198 -14.31 -5.85 -20.62
N LEU A 199 -13.81 -4.62 -20.65
CA LEU A 199 -12.40 -4.34 -20.91
C LEU A 199 -11.52 -4.57 -19.68
N ILE A 200 -12.07 -4.42 -18.48
CA ILE A 200 -11.31 -4.57 -17.23
C ILE A 200 -10.89 -6.01 -16.99
N ASN A 201 -11.79 -6.96 -17.21
CA ASN A 201 -11.46 -8.38 -17.10
C ASN A 201 -10.39 -8.81 -18.10
N LYS A 202 -10.27 -8.09 -19.23
CA LYS A 202 -9.30 -8.38 -20.28
C LYS A 202 -7.95 -7.65 -20.11
N TYR A 203 -7.96 -6.44 -19.54
CA TYR A 203 -6.78 -5.56 -19.47
C TYR A 203 -6.36 -5.14 -18.06
N SER A 204 -6.97 -5.67 -17.01
CA SER A 204 -6.65 -5.29 -15.62
C SER A 204 -5.17 -5.45 -15.27
N HIS A 205 -4.52 -6.48 -15.80
CA HIS A 205 -3.09 -6.70 -15.59
C HIS A 205 -2.24 -5.70 -16.39
N GLU A 206 -2.59 -5.42 -17.65
CA GLU A 206 -1.85 -4.50 -18.51
C GLU A 206 -2.01 -3.04 -18.06
N LEU A 207 -3.20 -2.67 -17.59
CA LEU A 207 -3.49 -1.33 -17.09
C LEU A 207 -2.72 -1.05 -15.79
N SER A 208 -2.64 -2.01 -14.88
CA SER A 208 -1.84 -1.93 -13.66
C SER A 208 -0.35 -1.78 -13.98
N VAL A 209 0.15 -2.54 -14.96
CA VAL A 209 1.54 -2.44 -15.43
C VAL A 209 1.79 -1.10 -16.10
N ALA A 210 0.88 -0.60 -16.95
CA ALA A 210 1.02 0.69 -17.61
C ALA A 210 1.09 1.85 -16.61
N ILE A 211 0.28 1.81 -15.54
CA ILE A 211 0.31 2.83 -14.47
C ILE A 211 1.59 2.73 -13.67
N LEU A 212 2.06 1.53 -13.35
CA LEU A 212 3.34 1.33 -12.68
C LEU A 212 4.50 1.86 -13.52
N VAL A 213 4.48 1.65 -14.84
CA VAL A 213 5.47 2.18 -15.77
C VAL A 213 5.41 3.70 -15.83
N LEU A 214 4.21 4.28 -15.91
CA LEU A 214 4.04 5.74 -15.89
C LEU A 214 4.57 6.36 -14.59
N LEU A 215 4.25 5.76 -13.43
CA LEU A 215 4.77 6.15 -12.13
C LEU A 215 6.30 6.01 -12.06
N ALA A 216 6.86 4.93 -12.60
CA ALA A 216 8.31 4.72 -12.67
C ALA A 216 9.00 5.76 -13.55
N ILE A 217 8.39 6.16 -14.68
CA ILE A 217 8.91 7.22 -15.55
C ILE A 217 8.90 8.57 -14.82
N VAL A 218 7.82 8.91 -14.12
CA VAL A 218 7.71 10.17 -13.36
C VAL A 218 8.75 10.20 -12.23
N ILE A 219 8.87 9.13 -11.46
CA ILE A 219 9.88 9.00 -10.39
C ILE A 219 11.28 9.06 -10.98
N GLY A 220 11.53 8.33 -12.07
CA GLY A 220 12.82 8.33 -12.77
C GLY A 220 13.21 9.73 -13.27
N TYR A 221 12.26 10.47 -13.83
CA TYR A 221 12.49 11.86 -14.24
C TYR A 221 12.92 12.75 -13.07
N PHE A 222 12.25 12.66 -11.91
CA PHE A 222 12.63 13.43 -10.72
C PHE A 222 13.99 13.03 -10.16
N VAL A 223 14.31 11.72 -10.13
CA VAL A 223 15.60 11.21 -9.68
C VAL A 223 16.73 11.68 -10.59
N VAL A 224 16.57 11.55 -11.90
CA VAL A 224 17.58 12.01 -12.90
C VAL A 224 17.78 13.52 -12.81
N ARG A 225 16.73 14.30 -12.70
CA ARG A 225 16.81 15.75 -12.51
C ARG A 225 17.59 16.13 -11.25
N LYS A 226 17.40 15.39 -10.15
CA LYS A 226 18.12 15.60 -8.89
C LYS A 226 19.58 15.20 -9.01
N LEU A 227 19.90 14.08 -9.69
CA LEU A 227 21.28 13.64 -9.93
C LEU A 227 22.05 14.64 -10.81
N ILE A 228 21.41 15.17 -11.86
CA ILE A 228 22.03 16.22 -12.71
C ILE A 228 22.27 17.51 -11.91
N ALA A 229 21.37 17.86 -11.00
CA ALA A 229 21.54 19.02 -10.12
C ALA A 229 22.70 18.85 -9.11
N LEU A 230 22.95 17.62 -8.65
CA LEU A 230 24.06 17.28 -7.75
C LEU A 230 25.41 17.18 -8.49
N SER A 231 25.41 16.76 -9.76
CA SER A 231 26.61 16.67 -10.60
C SER A 231 27.15 18.03 -11.08
N LYS A 232 26.34 19.09 -10.95
CA LYS A 232 26.72 20.48 -11.31
C LYS A 232 27.23 21.31 -10.12
N ARG A 233 27.36 20.69 -8.93
CA ARG A 233 28.02 21.24 -7.75
C ARG A 233 29.39 20.60 -7.55
#